data_3a7ac3428effb4c9bd58d679ac720e0f
#
_entry.id   3a7ac3428effb4c9bd58d679ac720e0f
#
_cell.length_a   1.000
_cell.length_b   1.000
_cell.length_c   1.000
_cell.angle_alpha   90.00
_cell.angle_beta   90.00
_cell.angle_gamma   90.00
#
_symmetry.space_group_name_H-M   'P 1'
#
loop_
_entity.id
_entity.type
_entity.pdbx_description
1 polymer ?
#
loop_
_entity_poly.entity_id
_entity_poly.type
_entity_poly.pdbx_seq_one_letter_code
_entity_poly.pdbx_strand_id
1 'polypeptide(L)'
;MKKIILILLILNSQFSILNSLWAQEIGVKYDEHGRVVSSSHSVVDANDRLAVLVTYTYDSVGVVETRTLQSYDKQGRAVRKEVYTVDEYLLYTEENKYDSHGNRIRCTQTTYDEDGKPTQTVYKYRYSKQPDGTWQLVSILLNGKEVLLEE
;
A
#
# COMPACT_ATOMS: atom_id res chain seq x y z
N MET A 1 28.21 3.08 -10.47
CA MET A 1 27.84 3.91 -9.29
C MET A 1 27.34 5.33 -9.58
N LYS A 2 27.23 5.81 -10.85
CA LYS A 2 26.81 7.20 -11.15
C LYS A 2 25.37 7.35 -11.64
N LYS A 3 24.59 6.27 -11.83
CA LYS A 3 23.20 6.34 -12.33
C LYS A 3 22.12 6.38 -11.23
N ILE A 4 22.45 6.02 -10.00
CA ILE A 4 21.51 5.98 -8.87
C ILE A 4 21.18 7.37 -8.32
N ILE A 5 22.08 8.36 -8.52
CA ILE A 5 21.93 9.72 -7.98
C ILE A 5 20.91 10.55 -8.77
N LEU A 6 20.63 10.21 -10.03
CA LEU A 6 19.77 11.04 -10.89
C LEU A 6 18.26 10.84 -10.61
N ILE A 7 17.85 9.66 -10.13
CA ILE A 7 16.45 9.38 -9.78
C ILE A 7 16.06 10.02 -8.43
N LEU A 8 17.02 10.19 -7.52
CA LEU A 8 16.79 10.88 -6.24
C LEU A 8 16.56 12.39 -6.38
N LEU A 9 17.04 13.00 -7.47
CA LEU A 9 16.97 14.47 -7.68
C LEU A 9 15.61 14.96 -8.19
N ILE A 10 14.77 14.12 -8.78
CA ILE A 10 13.43 14.50 -9.25
C ILE A 10 12.40 14.52 -8.11
N LEU A 11 12.68 13.84 -6.99
CA LEU A 11 11.83 13.77 -5.80
C LEU A 11 11.98 14.96 -4.83
N ASN A 12 12.84 15.93 -5.13
CA ASN A 12 13.28 16.95 -4.15
C ASN A 12 12.40 18.20 -4.02
N SER A 13 11.27 18.32 -4.72
CA SER A 13 10.50 19.57 -4.66
C SER A 13 9.31 19.60 -3.72
N GLN A 14 8.92 18.47 -3.08
CA GLN A 14 7.74 18.44 -2.18
C GLN A 14 7.88 17.64 -0.87
N PHE A 15 9.04 17.05 -0.56
CA PHE A 15 9.23 16.26 0.65
C PHE A 15 10.29 16.83 1.59
N SER A 16 10.04 18.03 2.15
CA SER A 16 10.88 18.59 3.23
C SER A 16 10.72 17.91 4.60
N ILE A 17 9.98 16.78 4.68
CA ILE A 17 9.76 16.03 5.93
C ILE A 17 10.70 14.80 6.05
N LEU A 18 11.48 14.47 5.02
CA LEU A 18 12.25 13.23 4.94
C LEU A 18 13.72 13.34 5.38
N ASN A 19 14.13 14.38 6.07
CA ASN A 19 15.54 14.58 6.46
C ASN A 19 16.08 13.58 7.51
N SER A 20 15.31 12.56 7.92
CA SER A 20 15.77 11.51 8.85
C SER A 20 15.39 10.08 8.41
N LEU A 21 14.87 9.90 7.19
CA LEU A 21 14.42 8.58 6.73
C LEU A 21 15.34 8.07 5.62
N TRP A 22 15.89 6.87 5.80
CA TRP A 22 16.72 6.19 4.82
C TRP A 22 15.82 5.46 3.82
N ALA A 23 15.91 5.81 2.52
CA ALA A 23 15.25 5.06 1.46
C ALA A 23 16.19 3.96 0.96
N GLN A 24 15.73 2.71 1.00
CA GLN A 24 16.45 1.56 0.46
C GLN A 24 15.65 0.97 -0.70
N GLU A 25 16.32 0.73 -1.83
CA GLU A 25 15.73 -0.01 -2.93
C GLU A 25 15.49 -1.47 -2.51
N ILE A 26 14.23 -1.94 -2.63
CA ILE A 26 13.85 -3.31 -2.24
C ILE A 26 13.82 -4.23 -3.44
N GLY A 27 13.47 -3.73 -4.63
CA GLY A 27 13.46 -4.58 -5.81
C GLY A 27 12.92 -3.93 -7.07
N VAL A 28 13.31 -4.53 -8.18
CA VAL A 28 12.82 -4.21 -9.52
C VAL A 28 12.25 -5.49 -10.11
N LYS A 29 11.05 -5.42 -10.69
CA LYS A 29 10.42 -6.53 -11.41
C LYS A 29 10.50 -6.29 -12.90
N TYR A 30 10.75 -7.37 -13.64
CA TYR A 30 10.83 -7.37 -15.09
C TYR A 30 9.74 -8.27 -15.67
N ASP A 31 9.28 -7.94 -16.89
CA ASP A 31 8.44 -8.83 -17.67
C ASP A 31 9.27 -9.92 -18.38
N GLU A 32 8.61 -10.78 -19.16
CA GLU A 32 9.24 -11.84 -19.94
C GLU A 32 10.20 -11.34 -21.04
N HIS A 33 10.10 -10.06 -21.42
CA HIS A 33 10.98 -9.39 -22.39
C HIS A 33 12.11 -8.61 -21.74
N GLY A 34 12.27 -8.69 -20.40
CA GLY A 34 13.30 -7.99 -19.63
C GLY A 34 13.02 -6.49 -19.43
N ARG A 35 11.79 -6.02 -19.64
CA ARG A 35 11.41 -4.63 -19.41
C ARG A 35 11.00 -4.45 -17.94
N VAL A 36 11.37 -3.33 -17.34
CA VAL A 36 10.95 -2.99 -15.97
C VAL A 36 9.46 -2.75 -15.95
N VAL A 37 8.72 -3.49 -15.13
CA VAL A 37 7.28 -3.32 -14.92
C VAL A 37 6.95 -2.71 -13.56
N SER A 38 7.84 -2.83 -12.59
CA SER A 38 7.73 -2.09 -11.31
C SER A 38 9.07 -1.93 -10.62
N SER A 39 9.19 -0.88 -9.81
CA SER A 39 10.29 -0.70 -8.86
C SER A 39 9.74 -0.33 -7.49
N SER A 40 10.41 -0.75 -6.42
CA SER A 40 9.96 -0.49 -5.05
C SER A 40 11.11 0.01 -4.18
N HIS A 41 10.80 0.99 -3.32
CA HIS A 41 11.72 1.56 -2.33
C HIS A 41 11.06 1.52 -0.96
N SER A 42 11.81 1.14 0.06
CA SER A 42 11.37 1.21 1.45
C SER A 42 11.83 2.52 2.10
N VAL A 43 10.97 3.05 2.95
CA VAL A 43 11.30 4.14 3.87
C VAL A 43 11.14 3.57 5.28
N VAL A 44 12.19 3.66 6.09
CA VAL A 44 12.20 3.16 7.46
C VAL A 44 12.06 4.31 8.47
N ASP A 45 11.53 4.00 9.65
CA ASP A 45 11.48 4.94 10.77
C ASP A 45 12.83 5.03 11.52
N ALA A 46 12.90 5.85 12.55
CA ALA A 46 14.10 6.05 13.38
C ALA A 46 14.59 4.78 14.11
N ASN A 47 13.84 3.67 14.08
CA ASN A 47 14.20 2.38 14.67
C ASN A 47 14.41 1.30 13.59
N ASP A 48 14.70 1.71 12.35
CA ASP A 48 14.91 0.83 11.18
C ASP A 48 13.70 -0.07 10.85
N ARG A 49 12.47 0.34 11.24
CA ARG A 49 11.25 -0.39 10.90
C ARG A 49 10.65 0.18 9.63
N LEU A 50 10.16 -0.70 8.74
CA LEU A 50 9.45 -0.29 7.54
C LEU A 50 8.26 0.61 7.91
N ALA A 51 8.31 1.87 7.48
CA ALA A 51 7.26 2.85 7.69
C ALA A 51 6.40 3.03 6.43
N VAL A 52 7.04 3.12 5.26
CA VAL A 52 6.37 3.26 3.97
C VAL A 52 7.08 2.42 2.91
N LEU A 53 6.30 1.73 2.07
CA LEU A 53 6.76 1.14 0.81
C LEU A 53 6.22 2.01 -0.33
N VAL A 54 7.13 2.50 -1.16
CA VAL A 54 6.81 3.24 -2.39
C VAL A 54 7.02 2.31 -3.57
N THR A 55 6.00 2.12 -4.41
CA THR A 55 6.10 1.30 -5.62
C THR A 55 5.67 2.12 -6.83
N TYR A 56 6.49 2.11 -7.87
CA TYR A 56 6.16 2.65 -9.19
C TYR A 56 5.83 1.51 -10.14
N THR A 57 4.79 1.67 -10.95
CA THR A 57 4.52 0.80 -12.10
C THR A 57 4.84 1.54 -13.39
N TYR A 58 5.23 0.79 -14.41
CA TYR A 58 5.66 1.34 -15.69
C TYR A 58 4.84 0.71 -16.82
N ASP A 59 4.54 1.50 -17.83
CA ASP A 59 3.92 1.04 -19.06
C ASP A 59 4.89 0.23 -19.95
N SER A 60 4.40 -0.22 -21.10
CA SER A 60 5.18 -1.02 -22.05
C SER A 60 6.37 -0.31 -22.69
N VAL A 61 6.44 1.02 -22.59
CA VAL A 61 7.55 1.84 -23.09
C VAL A 61 8.44 2.40 -21.97
N GLY A 62 8.18 2.01 -20.71
CA GLY A 62 9.01 2.36 -19.56
C GLY A 62 8.67 3.71 -18.92
N VAL A 63 7.48 4.26 -19.21
CA VAL A 63 6.98 5.48 -18.56
C VAL A 63 6.22 5.10 -17.29
N VAL A 64 6.38 5.87 -16.21
CA VAL A 64 5.64 5.66 -14.95
C VAL A 64 4.15 5.86 -15.20
N GLU A 65 3.35 4.86 -14.87
CA GLU A 65 1.88 4.95 -14.92
C GLU A 65 1.29 5.30 -13.56
N THR A 66 1.75 4.62 -12.50
CA THR A 66 1.22 4.85 -11.16
C THR A 66 2.32 4.86 -10.11
N ARG A 67 2.02 5.54 -9.01
CA ARG A 67 2.79 5.50 -7.77
C ARG A 67 1.89 5.00 -6.64
N THR A 68 2.31 3.94 -5.97
CA THR A 68 1.64 3.41 -4.78
C THR A 68 2.45 3.74 -3.53
N LEU A 69 1.78 4.27 -2.50
CA LEU A 69 2.32 4.44 -1.16
C LEU A 69 1.61 3.47 -0.23
N GLN A 70 2.34 2.60 0.46
CA GLN A 70 1.80 1.70 1.47
C GLN A 70 2.46 1.96 2.81
N SER A 71 1.65 2.42 3.77
CA SER A 71 2.12 2.75 5.13
C SER A 71 1.88 1.59 6.08
N TYR A 72 2.79 1.46 7.04
CA TYR A 72 2.81 0.40 8.04
C TYR A 72 2.78 0.97 9.45
N ASP A 73 2.16 0.25 10.38
CA ASP A 73 2.21 0.58 11.80
C ASP A 73 3.49 0.04 12.47
N LYS A 74 3.61 0.31 13.77
CA LYS A 74 4.76 -0.13 14.57
C LYS A 74 4.91 -1.67 14.68
N GLN A 75 3.87 -2.42 14.36
CA GLN A 75 3.85 -3.88 14.31
C GLN A 75 4.11 -4.44 12.91
N GLY A 76 4.40 -3.58 11.92
CA GLY A 76 4.65 -3.97 10.53
C GLY A 76 3.39 -4.32 9.74
N ARG A 77 2.19 -3.94 10.22
CA ARG A 77 0.93 -4.21 9.54
C ARG A 77 0.59 -3.06 8.60
N ALA A 78 0.13 -3.39 7.38
CA ALA A 78 -0.26 -2.38 6.40
C ALA A 78 -1.55 -1.66 6.84
N VAL A 79 -1.45 -0.39 7.21
CA VAL A 79 -2.58 0.41 7.71
C VAL A 79 -3.20 1.30 6.65
N ARG A 80 -2.44 1.72 5.63
CA ARG A 80 -2.93 2.59 4.56
C ARG A 80 -2.21 2.28 3.25
N LYS A 81 -2.96 2.31 2.15
CA LYS A 81 -2.45 2.27 0.78
C LYS A 81 -3.08 3.43 0.00
N GLU A 82 -2.28 4.10 -0.81
CA GLU A 82 -2.70 5.17 -1.72
C GLU A 82 -2.10 4.91 -3.09
N VAL A 83 -2.89 5.10 -4.13
CA VAL A 83 -2.46 4.94 -5.52
C VAL A 83 -2.72 6.26 -6.27
N TYR A 84 -1.68 6.78 -6.90
CA TYR A 84 -1.70 8.01 -7.65
C TYR A 84 -1.33 7.78 -9.11
N THR A 85 -1.86 8.61 -10.01
CA THR A 85 -1.33 8.76 -11.37
C THR A 85 0.04 9.44 -11.35
N VAL A 86 0.71 9.50 -12.51
CA VAL A 86 1.95 10.28 -12.69
C VAL A 86 1.74 11.78 -12.43
N ASP A 87 0.55 12.31 -12.70
CA ASP A 87 0.17 13.71 -12.47
C ASP A 87 -0.34 13.96 -11.04
N GLU A 88 -0.06 13.05 -10.11
CA GLU A 88 -0.43 13.15 -8.69
C GLU A 88 -1.95 13.14 -8.40
N TYR A 89 -2.80 12.69 -9.33
CA TYR A 89 -4.21 12.47 -9.06
C TYR A 89 -4.38 11.18 -8.25
N LEU A 90 -5.13 11.27 -7.15
CA LEU A 90 -5.45 10.12 -6.30
C LEU A 90 -6.52 9.26 -6.99
N LEU A 91 -6.18 7.99 -7.25
CA LEU A 91 -7.07 7.00 -7.86
C LEU A 91 -7.76 6.11 -6.83
N TYR A 92 -7.05 5.78 -5.76
CA TYR A 92 -7.49 4.77 -4.81
C TYR A 92 -6.87 4.96 -3.44
N THR A 93 -7.67 4.71 -2.39
CA THR A 93 -7.17 4.54 -1.02
C THR A 93 -7.70 3.27 -0.40
N GLU A 94 -6.90 2.65 0.46
CA GLU A 94 -7.30 1.56 1.34
C GLU A 94 -6.85 1.89 2.77
N GLU A 95 -7.75 1.78 3.73
CA GLU A 95 -7.47 1.94 5.15
C GLU A 95 -7.83 0.67 5.90
N ASN A 96 -6.88 0.12 6.65
CA ASN A 96 -7.04 -1.09 7.44
C ASN A 96 -7.03 -0.78 8.93
N LYS A 97 -7.92 -1.43 9.68
CA LYS A 97 -7.94 -1.42 11.14
C LYS A 97 -7.78 -2.83 11.68
N TYR A 98 -7.03 -2.95 12.75
CA TYR A 98 -6.71 -4.21 13.41
C TYR A 98 -7.15 -4.20 14.86
N ASP A 99 -7.48 -5.37 15.40
CA ASP A 99 -7.70 -5.57 16.82
C ASP A 99 -6.36 -5.73 17.59
N SER A 100 -6.45 -5.93 18.89
CA SER A 100 -5.30 -6.17 19.76
C SER A 100 -4.56 -7.50 19.49
N HIS A 101 -5.19 -8.44 18.76
CA HIS A 101 -4.65 -9.75 18.40
C HIS A 101 -3.96 -9.72 17.02
N GLY A 102 -4.04 -8.58 16.30
CA GLY A 102 -3.48 -8.44 14.96
C GLY A 102 -4.43 -8.84 13.84
N ASN A 103 -5.67 -9.21 14.14
CA ASN A 103 -6.66 -9.53 13.11
C ASN A 103 -7.17 -8.24 12.45
N ARG A 104 -7.27 -8.23 11.13
CA ARG A 104 -7.85 -7.10 10.39
C ARG A 104 -9.36 -7.09 10.57
N ILE A 105 -9.90 -6.14 11.34
CA ILE A 105 -11.33 -6.03 11.65
C ILE A 105 -12.10 -5.13 10.68
N ARG A 106 -11.42 -4.26 9.93
CA ARG A 106 -12.04 -3.38 8.94
C ARG A 106 -11.07 -3.05 7.83
N CYS A 107 -11.58 -3.04 6.60
CA CYS A 107 -10.92 -2.46 5.43
C CYS A 107 -11.91 -1.47 4.78
N THR A 108 -11.46 -0.25 4.55
CA THR A 108 -12.22 0.75 3.80
C THR A 108 -11.47 1.05 2.52
N GLN A 109 -12.08 0.77 1.38
CA GLN A 109 -11.55 1.08 0.06
C GLN A 109 -12.31 2.25 -0.52
N THR A 110 -11.61 3.22 -1.11
CA THR A 110 -12.21 4.35 -1.80
C THR A 110 -11.56 4.48 -3.17
N THR A 111 -12.36 4.45 -4.22
CA THR A 111 -11.94 4.76 -5.59
C THR A 111 -12.39 6.17 -5.93
N TYR A 112 -11.62 6.86 -6.76
CA TYR A 112 -11.92 8.20 -7.23
C TYR A 112 -12.07 8.16 -8.74
N ASP A 113 -13.15 8.77 -9.26
CA ASP A 113 -13.36 8.93 -10.70
C ASP A 113 -12.54 10.11 -11.26
N GLU A 114 -12.66 10.37 -12.55
CA GLU A 114 -11.94 11.44 -13.26
C GLU A 114 -12.25 12.85 -12.71
N ASP A 115 -13.44 13.02 -12.12
CA ASP A 115 -13.87 14.27 -11.46
C ASP A 115 -13.42 14.33 -9.99
N GLY A 116 -12.68 13.32 -9.50
CA GLY A 116 -12.24 13.20 -8.11
C GLY A 116 -13.37 12.81 -7.12
N LYS A 117 -14.53 12.33 -7.62
CA LYS A 117 -15.64 11.93 -6.77
C LYS A 117 -15.39 10.54 -6.16
N PRO A 118 -15.48 10.39 -4.83
CA PRO A 118 -15.20 9.14 -4.16
C PRO A 118 -16.38 8.16 -4.24
N THR A 119 -16.04 6.89 -4.44
CA THR A 119 -16.92 5.74 -4.20
C THR A 119 -16.28 4.86 -3.15
N GLN A 120 -17.01 4.57 -2.06
CA GLN A 120 -16.46 3.87 -0.91
C GLN A 120 -17.07 2.48 -0.75
N THR A 121 -16.22 1.50 -0.45
CA THR A 121 -16.57 0.13 -0.10
C THR A 121 -15.98 -0.20 1.27
N VAL A 122 -16.81 -0.75 2.17
CA VAL A 122 -16.39 -1.07 3.53
C VAL A 122 -16.54 -2.57 3.78
N TYR A 123 -15.43 -3.22 4.13
CA TYR A 123 -15.39 -4.59 4.59
C TYR A 123 -15.23 -4.60 6.11
N LYS A 124 -16.02 -5.42 6.81
CA LYS A 124 -15.85 -5.73 8.23
C LYS A 124 -15.63 -7.22 8.38
N TYR A 125 -14.61 -7.58 9.15
CA TYR A 125 -14.21 -8.97 9.38
C TYR A 125 -14.56 -9.36 10.80
N ARG A 126 -15.13 -10.55 10.97
CA ARG A 126 -15.45 -11.12 12.28
C ARG A 126 -14.65 -12.40 12.47
N TYR A 127 -14.11 -12.56 13.67
CA TYR A 127 -13.29 -13.70 14.04
C TYR A 127 -13.89 -14.40 15.25
N SER A 128 -13.69 -15.72 15.33
CA SER A 128 -14.01 -16.56 16.48
C SER A 128 -12.73 -17.17 17.04
N LYS A 129 -12.60 -17.16 18.36
CA LYS A 129 -11.49 -17.82 19.02
C LYS A 129 -11.76 -19.33 19.05
N GLN A 130 -10.80 -20.11 18.58
CA GLN A 130 -10.86 -21.56 18.55
C GLN A 130 -10.40 -22.16 19.89
N PRO A 131 -10.74 -23.45 20.19
CA PRO A 131 -10.30 -24.13 21.42
C PRO A 131 -8.78 -24.21 21.59
N ASP A 132 -8.02 -24.22 20.50
CA ASP A 132 -6.54 -24.20 20.49
C ASP A 132 -5.95 -22.82 20.75
N GLY A 133 -6.80 -21.78 20.90
CA GLY A 133 -6.40 -20.41 21.15
C GLY A 133 -6.18 -19.57 19.89
N THR A 134 -6.26 -20.16 18.70
CA THR A 134 -6.14 -19.43 17.40
C THR A 134 -7.40 -18.62 17.10
N TRP A 135 -7.31 -17.68 16.18
CA TRP A 135 -8.42 -16.88 15.69
C TRP A 135 -8.74 -17.25 14.24
N GLN A 136 -9.99 -17.65 14.00
CA GLN A 136 -10.50 -18.02 12.68
C GLN A 136 -11.47 -16.95 12.16
N LEU A 137 -11.29 -16.52 10.90
CA LEU A 137 -12.26 -15.66 10.22
C LEU A 137 -13.58 -16.42 10.03
N VAL A 138 -14.69 -15.87 10.53
CA VAL A 138 -16.00 -16.52 10.48
C VAL A 138 -16.99 -15.80 9.59
N SER A 139 -16.84 -14.49 9.38
CA SER A 139 -17.66 -13.79 8.39
C SER A 139 -17.00 -12.50 7.88
N ILE A 140 -17.41 -12.09 6.67
CA ILE A 140 -17.06 -10.81 6.05
C ILE A 140 -18.39 -10.10 5.75
N LEU A 141 -18.50 -8.84 6.20
CA LEU A 141 -19.61 -7.98 5.84
C LEU A 141 -19.13 -6.92 4.81
N LEU A 142 -19.74 -6.91 3.65
CA LEU A 142 -19.52 -5.92 2.60
C LEU A 142 -20.63 -4.87 2.67
N ASN A 143 -20.29 -3.61 2.97
CA ASN A 143 -21.24 -2.53 3.17
C ASN A 143 -22.43 -2.90 4.10
N GLY A 144 -22.12 -3.71 5.14
CA GLY A 144 -23.08 -4.19 6.13
C GLY A 144 -23.87 -5.45 5.75
N LYS A 145 -23.72 -5.98 4.54
CA LYS A 145 -24.31 -7.27 4.12
C LYS A 145 -23.29 -8.38 4.27
N GLU A 146 -23.70 -9.53 4.79
CA GLU A 146 -22.82 -10.68 4.94
C GLU A 146 -22.49 -11.29 3.58
N VAL A 147 -21.20 -11.58 3.38
CA VAL A 147 -20.67 -12.30 2.22
C VAL A 147 -20.34 -13.71 2.70
N LEU A 148 -20.88 -14.71 2.02
CA LEU A 148 -20.56 -16.10 2.32
C LEU A 148 -19.08 -16.37 2.05
N LEU A 149 -18.40 -16.98 2.99
CA LEU A 149 -17.07 -17.56 2.77
C LEU A 149 -17.32 -18.91 2.10
N GLU A 150 -16.86 -19.05 0.84
CA GLU A 150 -16.81 -20.38 0.20
C GLU A 150 -15.81 -21.25 0.97
N GLU A 151 -16.23 -22.48 1.31
CA GLU A 151 -15.39 -23.47 2.01
C GLU A 151 -14.31 -24.06 1.08
#